data_aafd967e925ce00259e18b181e0ebff8
#
_entry.id   aafd967e925ce00259e18b181e0ebff8
#
_cell.length_a   1.000
_cell.length_b   1.000
_cell.length_c   1.000
_cell.angle_alpha   90.00
_cell.angle_beta   90.00
_cell.angle_gamma   90.00
#
_symmetry.space_group_name_H-M   'P 1'
#
loop_
_entity.id
_entity.type
_entity.pdbx_description
1 polymer ?
#
loop_
_entity_poly.entity_id
_entity_poly.type
_entity_poly.pdbx_seq_one_letter_code
_entity_poly.pdbx_strand_id
1 'polypeptide(L)'
;HARLGMTAPAAHLEAERFEATASENAPPNQTCTNVRSATRLNPSLPTRGKVLKGAGNATAHFGKWHLGREPHSPLELGFDVDLPHWYGPGPKTSYLAPWNYANLKERQPGEHIEDRMAEEAVAWLNGRDRSNPVFMNYWQFSVHAPFGAKPELIDRYRKKIKRGEAQQSPTYAAMVHSRDDAVGSLLDALEAEGIADQTVIVFY
;
A
#
# COMPACT_ATOMS: atom_id res chain seq x y z
N HIS A 1 15.89 11.24 -0.74
CA HIS A 1 14.95 11.27 0.37
C HIS A 1 14.94 12.61 1.10
N ALA A 2 16.08 13.19 1.44
CA ALA A 2 16.16 14.47 2.17
C ALA A 2 15.55 15.66 1.41
N ARG A 3 15.54 15.64 0.09
CA ARG A 3 14.93 16.70 -0.73
C ARG A 3 13.41 16.67 -0.78
N LEU A 4 12.78 15.54 -0.45
CA LEU A 4 11.32 15.40 -0.48
C LEU A 4 10.68 15.67 0.89
N GLY A 5 11.47 15.95 1.93
CA GLY A 5 10.97 16.09 3.29
C GLY A 5 10.26 14.83 3.79
N MET A 6 10.48 13.70 3.13
CA MET A 6 9.92 12.43 3.54
C MET A 6 10.80 11.86 4.63
N THR A 7 10.45 12.16 5.78
CA THR A 7 10.84 11.39 6.94
C THR A 7 9.80 10.30 7.12
N ALA A 8 10.19 9.22 7.68
CA ALA A 8 9.40 8.09 8.14
C ALA A 8 7.90 8.08 7.82
N PRO A 9 7.23 6.98 7.69
CA PRO A 9 5.87 6.89 7.20
C PRO A 9 5.01 7.97 7.82
N ALA A 10 4.64 8.94 7.02
CA ALA A 10 3.89 10.10 7.46
C ALA A 10 2.51 9.63 7.88
N ALA A 11 2.43 9.18 9.09
CA ALA A 11 1.21 8.75 9.70
C ALA A 11 0.33 9.97 9.98
N HIS A 12 -0.27 10.51 8.93
CA HIS A 12 -1.17 11.64 9.12
C HIS A 12 -2.41 11.31 9.94
N LEU A 13 -2.80 10.04 10.05
CA LEU A 13 -3.73 9.58 11.07
C LEU A 13 -3.15 9.67 12.48
N GLU A 14 -1.83 9.68 12.56
CA GLU A 14 -1.09 9.76 13.80
C GLU A 14 -0.30 11.08 13.88
N ALA A 15 -0.58 12.05 13.01
CA ALA A 15 0.13 13.33 12.98
C ALA A 15 0.08 14.00 14.35
N GLU A 16 -1.10 14.05 14.98
CA GLU A 16 -1.28 14.58 16.33
C GLU A 16 -0.50 13.77 17.36
N ARG A 17 -0.45 12.45 17.20
CA ARG A 17 0.29 11.56 18.08
C ARG A 17 1.81 11.76 17.93
N PHE A 18 2.30 11.91 16.71
CA PHE A 18 3.71 12.23 16.47
C PHE A 18 4.10 13.61 16.99
N GLU A 19 3.24 14.61 16.84
CA GLU A 19 3.45 15.92 17.43
C GLU A 19 3.44 15.86 18.96
N ALA A 20 2.52 15.10 19.56
CA ALA A 20 2.47 14.92 21.01
C ALA A 20 3.67 14.17 21.59
N THR A 21 4.38 13.39 20.77
CA THR A 21 5.57 12.62 21.19
C THR A 21 6.89 13.22 20.67
N ALA A 22 6.83 14.36 19.98
CA ALA A 22 8.03 15.11 19.61
C ALA A 22 8.81 15.56 20.84
N SER A 23 10.12 15.81 20.69
CA SER A 23 11.00 16.11 21.81
C SER A 23 10.55 17.29 22.67
N GLU A 24 9.92 18.29 22.05
CA GLU A 24 9.38 19.47 22.72
C GLU A 24 8.09 19.19 23.53
N ASN A 25 7.41 18.09 23.24
CA ASN A 25 6.14 17.70 23.87
C ASN A 25 6.20 16.33 24.54
N ALA A 26 7.38 15.73 24.62
CA ALA A 26 7.55 14.37 25.12
C ALA A 26 7.06 14.23 26.57
N PRO A 27 6.16 13.28 26.87
CA PRO A 27 5.77 13.02 28.24
C PRO A 27 6.94 12.48 29.07
N PRO A 28 6.96 12.71 30.38
CA PRO A 28 8.11 12.37 31.25
C PRO A 28 8.53 10.90 31.24
N ASN A 29 7.64 10.00 30.89
CA ASN A 29 7.88 8.55 30.86
C ASN A 29 8.21 8.02 29.46
N GLN A 30 8.39 8.89 28.46
CA GLN A 30 8.75 8.50 27.13
C GLN A 30 10.22 8.08 27.05
N THR A 31 10.48 6.85 26.64
CA THR A 31 11.84 6.29 26.53
C THR A 31 12.59 6.72 25.28
N CYS A 32 11.87 7.12 24.24
CA CYS A 32 12.43 7.60 22.98
C CYS A 32 11.78 8.91 22.58
N THR A 33 12.56 9.88 22.14
CA THR A 33 12.04 11.15 21.60
C THR A 33 11.95 11.09 20.09
N ASN A 34 10.84 11.57 19.54
CA ASN A 34 10.67 11.73 18.12
C ASN A 34 11.07 13.13 17.68
N VAL A 35 11.71 13.24 16.54
CA VAL A 35 11.87 14.53 15.88
C VAL A 35 10.56 14.93 15.21
N ARG A 36 10.29 16.23 15.17
CA ARG A 36 9.16 16.74 14.41
C ARG A 36 9.32 16.39 12.94
N SER A 37 8.42 15.60 12.41
CA SER A 37 8.49 15.07 11.05
C SER A 37 7.39 15.66 10.18
N ALA A 38 7.65 15.79 8.87
CA ALA A 38 6.61 16.10 7.91
C ALA A 38 5.61 14.94 7.86
N THR A 39 4.34 15.24 8.08
CA THR A 39 3.25 14.25 8.16
C THR A 39 2.47 14.13 6.85
N ARG A 40 2.84 14.89 5.84
CA ARG A 40 2.17 14.93 4.52
C ARG A 40 3.18 15.21 3.43
N LEU A 41 2.93 14.66 2.26
CA LEU A 41 3.70 15.01 1.08
C LEU A 41 3.29 16.40 0.59
N ASN A 42 4.27 17.28 0.37
CA ASN A 42 3.99 18.62 -0.14
C ASN A 42 3.48 18.55 -1.59
N PRO A 43 2.25 18.96 -1.88
CA PRO A 43 1.67 18.85 -3.21
C PRO A 43 2.29 19.79 -4.25
N SER A 44 3.07 20.79 -3.83
CA SER A 44 3.79 21.68 -4.77
C SER A 44 5.05 21.03 -5.36
N LEU A 45 5.52 19.93 -4.77
CA LEU A 45 6.69 19.22 -5.27
C LEU A 45 6.34 18.39 -6.52
N PRO A 46 7.29 18.25 -7.46
CA PRO A 46 7.13 17.33 -8.58
C PRO A 46 7.19 15.89 -8.06
N THR A 47 6.04 15.21 -8.08
CA THR A 47 5.95 13.79 -7.76
C THR A 47 6.16 12.96 -9.01
N ARG A 48 6.53 11.68 -8.84
CA ARG A 48 6.62 10.75 -9.98
C ARG A 48 5.29 10.67 -10.75
N GLY A 49 4.16 10.63 -10.03
CA GLY A 49 2.84 10.63 -10.64
C GLY A 49 2.63 11.86 -11.54
N LYS A 50 2.89 13.08 -11.04
CA LYS A 50 2.73 14.31 -11.82
C LYS A 50 3.65 14.36 -13.04
N VAL A 51 4.92 13.97 -12.86
CA VAL A 51 5.92 14.00 -13.96
C VAL A 51 5.54 13.01 -15.06
N LEU A 52 5.21 11.77 -14.70
CA LEU A 52 4.89 10.73 -15.66
C LEU A 52 3.52 10.95 -16.31
N LYS A 53 2.53 11.41 -15.55
CA LYS A 53 1.24 11.84 -16.12
C LYS A 53 1.43 12.98 -17.12
N GLY A 54 2.25 13.97 -16.79
CA GLY A 54 2.60 15.08 -17.70
C GLY A 54 3.35 14.62 -18.95
N ALA A 55 4.02 13.47 -18.89
CA ALA A 55 4.66 12.82 -20.04
C ALA A 55 3.73 11.87 -20.83
N GLY A 56 2.43 11.85 -20.52
CA GLY A 56 1.43 11.06 -21.23
C GLY A 56 1.22 9.64 -20.71
N ASN A 57 1.76 9.30 -19.54
CA ASN A 57 1.49 7.98 -18.95
C ASN A 57 0.09 7.93 -18.37
N ALA A 58 -0.58 6.79 -18.52
CA ALA A 58 -1.70 6.39 -17.68
C ALA A 58 -1.17 6.07 -16.28
N THR A 59 -1.79 6.63 -15.23
CA THR A 59 -1.23 6.56 -13.88
C THR A 59 -2.23 6.00 -12.88
N ALA A 60 -1.81 5.02 -12.07
CA ALA A 60 -2.66 4.42 -11.06
C ALA A 60 -1.94 4.16 -9.75
N HIS A 61 -2.68 4.28 -8.66
CA HIS A 61 -2.27 3.91 -7.32
C HIS A 61 -3.22 2.86 -6.75
N PHE A 62 -2.66 1.76 -6.25
CA PHE A 62 -3.40 0.69 -5.60
C PHE A 62 -2.81 0.40 -4.23
N GLY A 63 -3.67 0.40 -3.20
CA GLY A 63 -3.33 0.00 -1.85
C GLY A 63 -3.06 1.15 -0.88
N LYS A 64 -1.99 1.00 -0.10
CA LYS A 64 -1.64 1.91 0.99
C LYS A 64 -1.06 3.22 0.46
N TRP A 65 -1.57 4.37 0.95
CA TRP A 65 -0.97 5.67 0.66
C TRP A 65 -0.11 6.22 1.80
N HIS A 66 -0.70 6.57 2.92
CA HIS A 66 -0.08 7.05 4.15
C HIS A 66 0.81 8.30 4.01
N LEU A 67 0.58 9.13 2.98
CA LEU A 67 1.31 10.38 2.72
C LEU A 67 0.41 11.63 2.77
N GLY A 68 -0.80 11.50 3.28
CA GLY A 68 -1.78 12.56 3.44
C GLY A 68 -3.12 12.22 2.78
N ARG A 69 -4.18 12.79 3.32
CA ARG A 69 -5.48 12.84 2.67
C ARG A 69 -5.60 14.14 1.90
N GLU A 70 -6.72 14.37 1.24
CA GLU A 70 -6.91 15.59 0.47
C GLU A 70 -6.45 16.85 1.22
N PRO A 71 -5.74 17.74 0.55
CA PRO A 71 -5.33 17.77 -0.86
C PRO A 71 -3.97 17.05 -1.13
N HIS A 72 -3.62 16.00 -0.41
CA HIS A 72 -2.36 15.26 -0.50
C HIS A 72 -2.58 13.79 -0.89
N SER A 73 -3.76 13.46 -1.44
CA SER A 73 -4.06 12.11 -1.89
C SER A 73 -3.37 11.78 -3.23
N PRO A 74 -3.33 10.52 -3.65
CA PRO A 74 -2.77 10.14 -4.94
C PRO A 74 -3.34 10.93 -6.11
N LEU A 75 -4.65 11.24 -6.10
CA LEU A 75 -5.31 11.95 -7.20
C LEU A 75 -4.72 13.35 -7.42
N GLU A 76 -4.49 14.12 -6.35
CA GLU A 76 -3.86 15.44 -6.45
C GLU A 76 -2.37 15.37 -6.74
N LEU A 77 -1.77 14.20 -6.53
CA LEU A 77 -0.34 13.99 -6.72
C LEU A 77 0.02 13.29 -8.03
N GLY A 78 -0.96 13.25 -8.96
CA GLY A 78 -0.73 12.89 -10.36
C GLY A 78 -1.11 11.46 -10.72
N PHE A 79 -1.96 10.82 -9.95
CA PHE A 79 -2.56 9.56 -10.33
C PHE A 79 -3.98 9.78 -10.87
N ASP A 80 -4.35 9.03 -11.92
CA ASP A 80 -5.70 9.04 -12.51
C ASP A 80 -6.65 8.13 -11.73
N VAL A 81 -6.09 7.08 -11.14
CA VAL A 81 -6.81 6.09 -10.34
C VAL A 81 -6.16 5.96 -8.96
N ASP A 82 -7.01 5.84 -7.94
CA ASP A 82 -6.62 5.60 -6.55
C ASP A 82 -7.62 4.65 -5.88
N LEU A 83 -7.19 3.43 -5.59
CA LEU A 83 -7.98 2.42 -4.89
C LEU A 83 -7.18 1.79 -3.74
N PRO A 84 -7.81 1.62 -2.59
CA PRO A 84 -9.22 1.90 -2.25
C PRO A 84 -9.45 3.35 -1.77
N HIS A 85 -8.57 4.27 -2.10
CA HIS A 85 -8.59 5.68 -1.68
C HIS A 85 -8.58 5.80 -0.15
N TRP A 86 -7.53 5.24 0.44
CA TRP A 86 -7.37 5.16 1.88
C TRP A 86 -6.02 5.71 2.33
N TYR A 87 -6.07 6.69 3.18
CA TYR A 87 -4.90 7.42 3.65
C TYR A 87 -4.22 6.81 4.89
N GLY A 88 -4.74 5.71 5.42
CA GLY A 88 -4.23 5.08 6.66
C GLY A 88 -2.99 4.20 6.46
N PRO A 89 -2.35 3.80 7.57
CA PRO A 89 -1.10 3.05 7.55
C PRO A 89 -1.25 1.59 7.14
N GLY A 90 -2.41 1.00 7.35
CA GLY A 90 -2.77 -0.38 7.03
C GLY A 90 -4.18 -0.46 6.50
N PRO A 91 -4.77 -1.64 6.38
CA PRO A 91 -6.16 -1.77 5.97
C PRO A 91 -7.08 -1.08 6.97
N LYS A 92 -8.18 -0.51 6.46
CA LYS A 92 -9.07 0.34 7.27
C LYS A 92 -9.66 -0.37 8.50
N THR A 93 -10.00 -1.64 8.35
CA THR A 93 -10.58 -2.46 9.42
C THR A 93 -9.85 -3.78 9.60
N SER A 94 -9.68 -4.52 8.52
CA SER A 94 -9.14 -5.88 8.49
C SER A 94 -8.59 -6.19 7.11
N TYR A 95 -7.77 -7.25 7.00
CA TYR A 95 -7.41 -7.84 5.71
C TYR A 95 -8.55 -8.63 5.07
N LEU A 96 -9.51 -9.06 5.88
CA LEU A 96 -10.71 -9.78 5.42
C LEU A 96 -11.93 -8.87 5.46
N ALA A 97 -12.75 -8.91 4.44
CA ALA A 97 -14.00 -8.16 4.36
C ALA A 97 -14.94 -8.50 5.54
N PRO A 98 -15.71 -7.50 6.06
CA PRO A 98 -15.98 -6.19 5.48
C PRO A 98 -14.90 -5.14 5.77
N TRP A 99 -14.54 -4.33 4.74
CA TRP A 99 -13.47 -3.31 4.88
C TRP A 99 -13.99 -1.89 5.11
N ASN A 100 -15.23 -1.60 4.73
CA ASN A 100 -15.87 -0.29 4.86
C ASN A 100 -15.14 0.86 4.12
N TYR A 101 -14.52 0.61 2.98
CA TYR A 101 -14.02 1.65 2.10
C TYR A 101 -15.17 2.37 1.37
N ALA A 102 -15.00 3.68 1.11
CA ALA A 102 -16.03 4.46 0.48
C ALA A 102 -16.23 4.08 -1.01
N ASN A 103 -15.12 3.83 -1.71
CA ASN A 103 -15.08 3.57 -3.15
C ASN A 103 -14.77 2.12 -3.54
N LEU A 104 -14.63 1.24 -2.57
CA LEU A 104 -14.41 -0.19 -2.80
C LEU A 104 -15.35 -1.02 -1.92
N LYS A 105 -16.29 -1.70 -2.55
CA LYS A 105 -17.19 -2.63 -1.86
C LYS A 105 -16.67 -4.05 -1.99
N GLU A 106 -16.77 -4.79 -0.91
CA GLU A 106 -16.54 -6.23 -0.94
C GLU A 106 -17.55 -6.94 -1.86
N ARG A 107 -17.10 -7.97 -2.57
CA ARG A 107 -17.94 -8.82 -3.42
C ARG A 107 -18.55 -9.96 -2.61
N GLN A 108 -17.83 -10.41 -1.57
CA GLN A 108 -18.27 -11.51 -0.71
C GLN A 108 -17.65 -11.38 0.69
N PRO A 109 -18.31 -11.96 1.70
CA PRO A 109 -17.74 -12.03 3.06
C PRO A 109 -16.39 -12.76 3.07
N GLY A 110 -15.43 -12.25 3.82
CA GLY A 110 -14.12 -12.87 3.95
C GLY A 110 -13.18 -12.68 2.75
N GLU A 111 -13.57 -11.92 1.74
CA GLU A 111 -12.69 -11.53 0.63
C GLU A 111 -11.41 -10.88 1.18
N HIS A 112 -10.23 -11.25 0.64
CA HIS A 112 -8.96 -10.73 1.12
C HIS A 112 -8.54 -9.48 0.35
N ILE A 113 -8.12 -8.43 1.07
CA ILE A 113 -7.84 -7.11 0.45
C ILE A 113 -6.70 -7.16 -0.56
N GLU A 114 -5.65 -7.97 -0.33
CA GLU A 114 -4.54 -8.06 -1.28
C GLU A 114 -4.97 -8.72 -2.59
N ASP A 115 -5.79 -9.77 -2.52
CA ASP A 115 -6.33 -10.42 -3.72
C ASP A 115 -7.18 -9.41 -4.50
N ARG A 116 -8.05 -8.67 -3.80
CA ARG A 116 -8.90 -7.66 -4.43
C ARG A 116 -8.09 -6.53 -5.05
N MET A 117 -7.05 -6.05 -4.41
CA MET A 117 -6.21 -5.00 -4.98
C MET A 117 -5.46 -5.50 -6.22
N ALA A 118 -4.97 -6.73 -6.22
CA ALA A 118 -4.35 -7.34 -7.40
C ALA A 118 -5.36 -7.44 -8.57
N GLU A 119 -6.57 -7.92 -8.31
CA GLU A 119 -7.62 -8.01 -9.33
C GLU A 119 -7.98 -6.65 -9.92
N GLU A 120 -8.12 -5.61 -9.10
CA GLU A 120 -8.42 -4.26 -9.57
C GLU A 120 -7.26 -3.67 -10.38
N ALA A 121 -6.02 -3.91 -9.96
CA ALA A 121 -4.82 -3.46 -10.67
C ALA A 121 -4.67 -4.15 -12.02
N VAL A 122 -4.91 -5.46 -12.08
CA VAL A 122 -4.92 -6.25 -13.33
C VAL A 122 -6.05 -5.78 -14.25
N ALA A 123 -7.25 -5.58 -13.71
CA ALA A 123 -8.39 -5.09 -14.49
C ALA A 123 -8.11 -3.71 -15.08
N TRP A 124 -7.50 -2.80 -14.30
CA TRP A 124 -7.10 -1.49 -14.81
C TRP A 124 -6.03 -1.61 -15.90
N LEU A 125 -5.02 -2.47 -15.71
CA LEU A 125 -3.97 -2.71 -16.69
C LEU A 125 -4.54 -3.22 -18.00
N ASN A 126 -5.48 -4.17 -17.95
CA ASN A 126 -6.13 -4.76 -19.13
C ASN A 126 -7.08 -3.80 -19.84
N GLY A 127 -7.73 -2.90 -19.08
CA GLY A 127 -8.71 -1.94 -19.60
C GLY A 127 -8.13 -0.61 -20.07
N ARG A 128 -6.81 -0.39 -19.96
CA ARG A 128 -6.17 0.87 -20.33
C ARG A 128 -6.14 1.12 -21.84
N ASP A 129 -5.98 2.36 -22.24
CA ASP A 129 -5.55 2.70 -23.59
C ASP A 129 -4.11 2.22 -23.81
N ARG A 130 -3.93 1.25 -24.70
CA ARG A 130 -2.63 0.62 -24.98
C ARG A 130 -1.64 1.55 -25.72
N SER A 131 -2.09 2.69 -26.22
CA SER A 131 -1.23 3.69 -26.83
C SER A 131 -0.40 4.47 -25.80
N ASN A 132 -0.84 4.47 -24.53
CA ASN A 132 -0.17 5.18 -23.47
C ASN A 132 0.71 4.24 -22.63
N PRO A 133 1.96 4.63 -22.32
CA PRO A 133 2.74 3.93 -21.32
C PRO A 133 2.08 4.03 -19.96
N VAL A 134 2.43 3.13 -19.05
CA VAL A 134 1.80 3.06 -17.72
C VAL A 134 2.78 3.40 -16.60
N PHE A 135 2.27 4.03 -15.57
CA PHE A 135 2.94 4.16 -14.29
C PHE A 135 2.01 3.71 -13.18
N MET A 136 2.36 2.63 -12.51
CA MET A 136 1.57 2.06 -11.41
C MET A 136 2.37 2.08 -10.11
N ASN A 137 1.78 2.62 -9.05
CA ASN A 137 2.18 2.35 -7.69
C ASN A 137 1.29 1.23 -7.14
N TYR A 138 1.86 0.06 -6.89
CA TYR A 138 1.18 -1.02 -6.21
C TYR A 138 1.75 -1.17 -4.80
N TRP A 139 1.13 -0.50 -3.84
CA TRP A 139 1.61 -0.42 -2.46
C TRP A 139 0.72 -1.25 -1.53
N GLN A 140 1.14 -2.48 -1.33
CA GLN A 140 0.40 -3.45 -0.54
C GLN A 140 0.21 -3.02 0.92
N PHE A 141 -0.91 -3.40 1.52
CA PHE A 141 -1.15 -3.23 2.96
C PHE A 141 -0.30 -4.21 3.79
N SER A 142 -0.03 -5.39 3.23
CA SER A 142 0.77 -6.43 3.88
C SER A 142 2.24 -5.99 4.02
N VAL A 143 2.83 -6.17 5.17
CA VAL A 143 2.33 -6.94 6.32
C VAL A 143 2.08 -6.02 7.53
N HIS A 144 1.31 -4.98 7.37
CA HIS A 144 1.02 -4.03 8.45
C HIS A 144 0.01 -4.61 9.45
N ALA A 145 0.14 -4.26 10.72
CA ALA A 145 -0.87 -4.59 11.73
C ALA A 145 -2.17 -3.77 11.52
N PRO A 146 -3.33 -4.25 11.97
CA PRO A 146 -3.57 -5.55 12.64
C PRO A 146 -3.40 -6.73 11.67
N PHE A 147 -2.77 -7.82 12.15
CA PHE A 147 -2.50 -8.97 11.31
C PHE A 147 -3.78 -9.75 11.00
N GLY A 148 -3.95 -10.10 9.74
CA GLY A 148 -5.07 -10.90 9.25
C GLY A 148 -4.73 -11.57 7.93
N ALA A 149 -5.17 -12.80 7.75
CA ALA A 149 -4.91 -13.56 6.54
C ALA A 149 -6.01 -14.60 6.30
N LYS A 150 -6.00 -15.19 5.13
CA LYS A 150 -6.90 -16.28 4.74
C LYS A 150 -6.74 -17.47 5.71
N PRO A 151 -7.81 -17.98 6.31
CA PRO A 151 -7.73 -19.05 7.31
C PRO A 151 -6.99 -20.30 6.83
N GLU A 152 -7.20 -20.69 5.57
CA GLU A 152 -6.56 -21.85 4.95
C GLU A 152 -5.03 -21.66 4.83
N LEU A 153 -4.56 -20.46 4.59
CA LEU A 153 -3.12 -20.18 4.59
C LEU A 153 -2.54 -20.19 6.00
N ILE A 154 -3.26 -19.64 6.98
CA ILE A 154 -2.86 -19.72 8.39
C ILE A 154 -2.70 -21.18 8.81
N ASP A 155 -3.67 -22.04 8.48
CA ASP A 155 -3.63 -23.48 8.81
C ASP A 155 -2.50 -24.20 8.08
N ARG A 156 -2.23 -23.85 6.82
CA ARG A 156 -1.09 -24.35 6.07
C ARG A 156 0.23 -24.04 6.75
N TYR A 157 0.43 -22.79 7.17
CA TYR A 157 1.67 -22.36 7.81
C TYR A 157 1.79 -22.84 9.25
N ARG A 158 0.70 -22.98 9.99
CA ARG A 158 0.70 -23.59 11.32
C ARG A 158 1.27 -25.00 11.31
N LYS A 159 1.01 -25.78 10.25
CA LYS A 159 1.56 -27.14 10.06
C LYS A 159 3.03 -27.15 9.67
N LYS A 160 3.55 -26.05 9.09
CA LYS A 160 4.94 -25.96 8.63
C LYS A 160 5.91 -25.45 9.68
N ILE A 161 5.47 -24.53 10.54
CA ILE A 161 6.31 -23.88 11.54
C ILE A 161 6.71 -24.90 12.61
N LYS A 162 8.03 -25.00 12.87
CA LYS A 162 8.60 -25.87 13.90
C LYS A 162 8.93 -25.06 15.15
N ARG A 163 8.83 -25.73 16.31
CA ARG A 163 9.23 -25.12 17.59
C ARG A 163 10.71 -24.74 17.55
N GLY A 164 11.03 -23.52 17.94
CA GLY A 164 12.40 -23.00 17.98
C GLY A 164 12.83 -22.22 16.73
N GLU A 165 12.01 -22.16 15.69
CA GLU A 165 12.27 -21.26 14.56
C GLU A 165 12.16 -19.79 14.99
N ALA A 166 12.94 -18.90 14.35
CA ALA A 166 12.94 -17.47 14.65
C ALA A 166 11.58 -16.80 14.34
N GLN A 167 10.90 -17.29 13.29
CA GLN A 167 9.57 -16.81 12.90
C GLN A 167 8.52 -17.89 13.20
N GLN A 168 7.63 -17.59 14.12
CA GLN A 168 6.63 -18.54 14.59
C GLN A 168 5.18 -18.06 14.40
N SER A 169 4.96 -17.01 13.62
CA SER A 169 3.61 -16.51 13.34
C SER A 169 3.06 -17.09 12.04
N PRO A 170 2.12 -18.05 12.08
CA PRO A 170 1.49 -18.58 10.88
C PRO A 170 0.66 -17.53 10.16
N THR A 171 0.08 -16.58 10.89
CA THR A 171 -0.68 -15.47 10.29
C THR A 171 0.24 -14.56 9.49
N TYR A 172 1.41 -14.19 10.03
CA TYR A 172 2.37 -13.37 9.30
C TYR A 172 2.88 -14.07 8.03
N ALA A 173 3.21 -15.37 8.12
CA ALA A 173 3.62 -16.17 6.96
C ALA A 173 2.50 -16.24 5.89
N ALA A 174 1.24 -16.36 6.31
CA ALA A 174 0.08 -16.34 5.42
C ALA A 174 -0.09 -14.96 4.74
N MET A 175 0.17 -13.87 5.45
CA MET A 175 0.15 -12.51 4.88
C MET A 175 1.23 -12.33 3.82
N VAL A 176 2.46 -12.81 4.09
CA VAL A 176 3.55 -12.78 3.10
C VAL A 176 3.19 -13.61 1.86
N HIS A 177 2.54 -14.76 2.03
CA HIS A 177 2.06 -15.58 0.93
C HIS A 177 1.04 -14.83 0.05
N SER A 178 0.02 -14.23 0.66
CA SER A 178 -0.98 -13.45 -0.09
C SER A 178 -0.37 -12.25 -0.82
N ARG A 179 0.67 -11.65 -0.22
CA ARG A 179 1.44 -10.58 -0.85
C ARG A 179 2.19 -11.08 -2.10
N ASP A 180 2.81 -12.25 -2.01
CA ASP A 180 3.54 -12.89 -3.10
C ASP A 180 2.61 -13.28 -4.25
N ASP A 181 1.46 -13.89 -3.93
CA ASP A 181 0.42 -14.23 -4.91
C ASP A 181 -0.07 -12.98 -5.68
N ALA A 182 -0.27 -11.86 -4.98
CA ALA A 182 -0.71 -10.61 -5.57
C ALA A 182 0.35 -10.03 -6.54
N VAL A 183 1.64 -10.11 -6.18
CA VAL A 183 2.74 -9.71 -7.08
C VAL A 183 2.79 -10.64 -8.29
N GLY A 184 2.67 -11.96 -8.08
CA GLY A 184 2.60 -12.94 -9.16
C GLY A 184 1.51 -12.61 -10.17
N SER A 185 0.30 -12.29 -9.70
CA SER A 185 -0.82 -11.92 -10.57
C SER A 185 -0.54 -10.69 -11.44
N LEU A 186 0.19 -9.71 -10.92
CA LEU A 186 0.60 -8.53 -11.70
C LEU A 186 1.67 -8.87 -12.74
N LEU A 187 2.64 -9.72 -12.39
CA LEU A 187 3.67 -10.18 -13.33
C LEU A 187 3.05 -10.97 -14.47
N ASP A 188 2.16 -11.91 -14.15
CA ASP A 188 1.41 -12.70 -15.15
C ASP A 188 0.60 -11.79 -16.08
N ALA A 189 0.00 -10.72 -15.55
CA ALA A 189 -0.74 -9.76 -16.35
C ALA A 189 0.17 -8.96 -17.32
N LEU A 190 1.36 -8.56 -16.88
CA LEU A 190 2.34 -7.88 -17.76
C LEU A 190 2.81 -8.79 -18.90
N GLU A 191 3.02 -10.09 -18.59
CA GLU A 191 3.35 -11.11 -19.59
C GLU A 191 2.22 -11.30 -20.59
N ALA A 192 1.00 -11.48 -20.10
CA ALA A 192 -0.21 -11.68 -20.93
C ALA A 192 -0.48 -10.47 -21.84
N GLU A 193 -0.19 -9.25 -21.38
CA GLU A 193 -0.29 -8.02 -22.15
C GLU A 193 0.90 -7.82 -23.15
N GLY A 194 1.94 -8.64 -23.08
CA GLY A 194 3.12 -8.57 -23.92
C GLY A 194 4.00 -7.35 -23.66
N ILE A 195 3.97 -6.80 -22.46
CA ILE A 195 4.73 -5.60 -22.07
C ILE A 195 5.76 -5.86 -20.98
N ALA A 196 5.92 -7.10 -20.52
CA ALA A 196 6.85 -7.44 -19.44
C ALA A 196 8.29 -6.98 -19.74
N ASP A 197 8.81 -7.27 -20.95
CA ASP A 197 10.15 -6.89 -21.37
C ASP A 197 10.36 -5.38 -21.54
N GLN A 198 9.28 -4.60 -21.57
CA GLN A 198 9.30 -3.14 -21.69
C GLN A 198 8.94 -2.44 -20.39
N THR A 199 8.79 -3.20 -19.30
CA THR A 199 8.38 -2.69 -18.00
C THR A 199 9.53 -2.74 -17.00
N VAL A 200 9.79 -1.61 -16.37
CA VAL A 200 10.72 -1.54 -15.23
C VAL A 200 9.94 -1.79 -13.96
N ILE A 201 10.28 -2.86 -13.25
CA ILE A 201 9.68 -3.23 -11.98
C ILE A 201 10.65 -2.90 -10.85
N VAL A 202 10.18 -2.13 -9.88
CA VAL A 202 10.97 -1.75 -8.69
C VAL A 202 10.26 -2.32 -7.45
N PHE A 203 10.94 -3.23 -6.77
CA PHE A 203 10.46 -3.87 -5.54
C PHE A 203 11.37 -3.53 -4.38
N TYR A 204 10.79 -3.09 -3.21
CA TYR A 204 11.48 -2.86 -1.92
C TYR A 204 10.59 -3.02 -0.71
#